data_dd0330ec5703695ad31c1de590a17438
#
_entry.id   dd0330ec5703695ad31c1de590a17438
#
_cell.length_a   1.000
_cell.length_b   1.000
_cell.length_c   1.000
_cell.angle_alpha   90.00
_cell.angle_beta   90.00
_cell.angle_gamma   90.00
#
_symmetry.space_group_name_H-M   'P 1'
#
loop_
_entity.id
_entity.type
_entity.pdbx_description
1 polymer ?
#
loop_
_entity_poly.entity_id
_entity_poly.type
_entity_poly.pdbx_seq_one_letter_code
_entity_poly.pdbx_strand_id
1 'polypeptide(L)'
;SIHAQTIGLTAMTIMIGRFVIPARIAGTRAISMREESHMDQQTQARVQHWKDNVTEQDLKEELESLLAGEEEKLNDAFYRELAFGTAGLRGVLGVGTNRMNVHVVAQATQGLADYLNAHYDKPTLALARDSRLKGEDFQKVAAGVLAANGIHVFVYPRIEPVPTLSFAVRYLHTSAGIVLTASHNPAQYNGYKVYNDNGGQITDEAAAEISANIERVDPFKDVKRMDFDEGLSQGLIEWTPEEVLDSFIDNVKKVSIPGFKADPSYSVVYTPLN
;
A
#
# COMPACT_ATOMS: atom_id res chain seq x y z
N SER A 1 -21.18 -53.51 10.86
CA SER A 1 -21.21 -53.19 12.31
C SER A 1 -20.04 -52.31 12.66
N ILE A 2 -20.34 -51.03 12.86
CA ILE A 2 -19.39 -50.04 13.30
C ILE A 2 -19.73 -49.68 14.74
N HIS A 3 -18.80 -49.95 15.66
CA HIS A 3 -18.87 -49.58 17.05
C HIS A 3 -18.59 -48.08 17.23
N ALA A 4 -19.53 -47.37 17.80
CA ALA A 4 -19.30 -46.00 18.30
C ALA A 4 -18.82 -46.11 19.75
N GLN A 5 -17.64 -45.58 20.05
CA GLN A 5 -17.16 -45.38 21.41
C GLN A 5 -17.50 -43.96 21.86
N THR A 6 -18.30 -43.91 22.90
CA THR A 6 -18.69 -42.69 23.64
C THR A 6 -17.57 -42.37 24.62
N ILE A 7 -16.96 -41.18 24.49
CA ILE A 7 -16.00 -40.66 25.49
C ILE A 7 -16.79 -39.79 26.46
N GLY A 8 -16.77 -40.21 27.74
CA GLY A 8 -17.46 -39.52 28.84
C GLY A 8 -16.78 -38.22 29.25
N LEU A 9 -17.55 -37.15 29.36
CA LEU A 9 -17.15 -35.91 30.03
C LEU A 9 -17.28 -36.10 31.55
N THR A 10 -16.16 -36.03 32.25
CA THR A 10 -16.14 -35.95 33.72
C THR A 10 -16.30 -34.49 34.12
N ALA A 11 -17.42 -34.21 34.77
CA ALA A 11 -17.70 -32.91 35.38
C ALA A 11 -16.82 -32.70 36.61
N MET A 12 -15.98 -31.66 36.59
CA MET A 12 -15.18 -31.21 37.73
C MET A 12 -16.01 -30.20 38.55
N THR A 13 -16.52 -30.63 39.70
CA THR A 13 -17.22 -29.76 40.64
C THR A 13 -16.23 -28.93 41.43
N ILE A 14 -16.20 -27.62 41.25
CA ILE A 14 -15.45 -26.68 42.10
C ILE A 14 -16.40 -26.21 43.21
N MET A 15 -16.05 -26.59 44.46
CA MET A 15 -16.72 -26.05 45.65
C MET A 15 -16.23 -24.64 45.94
N ILE A 16 -17.11 -23.65 45.83
CA ILE A 16 -16.83 -22.29 46.28
C ILE A 16 -17.41 -22.12 47.70
N GLY A 17 -16.53 -21.96 48.66
CA GLY A 17 -16.89 -21.68 50.07
C GLY A 17 -17.63 -20.33 50.18
N ARG A 18 -18.74 -20.36 50.91
CA ARG A 18 -19.50 -19.17 51.30
C ARG A 18 -18.70 -18.32 52.29
N PHE A 19 -18.26 -17.13 51.85
CA PHE A 19 -17.95 -16.02 52.74
C PHE A 19 -19.10 -15.01 52.67
N VAL A 20 -19.79 -14.84 53.79
CA VAL A 20 -20.80 -13.80 53.97
C VAL A 20 -20.09 -12.54 54.43
N ILE A 21 -20.07 -11.50 53.61
CA ILE A 21 -19.63 -10.16 53.99
C ILE A 21 -20.87 -9.28 54.12
N PRO A 22 -21.08 -8.61 55.26
CA PRO A 22 -22.26 -7.78 55.47
C PRO A 22 -22.19 -6.51 54.62
N ALA A 23 -23.26 -6.23 53.91
CA ALA A 23 -23.48 -5.00 53.20
C ALA A 23 -23.50 -3.80 54.15
N ARG A 24 -22.65 -2.82 53.96
CA ARG A 24 -22.81 -1.47 54.45
C ARG A 24 -22.70 -0.50 53.29
N ILE A 25 -23.82 0.10 53.01
CA ILE A 25 -24.10 1.09 51.98
C ILE A 25 -23.33 2.37 52.33
N ALA A 26 -22.56 2.89 51.41
CA ALA A 26 -22.32 4.32 51.29
C ALA A 26 -21.99 4.63 49.83
N GLY A 27 -22.83 5.43 49.23
CA GLY A 27 -22.68 6.27 48.04
C GLY A 27 -21.53 5.99 47.09
N THR A 28 -21.66 5.00 46.20
CA THR A 28 -20.74 4.87 45.09
C THR A 28 -21.19 5.83 43.99
N ARG A 29 -20.61 7.03 44.00
CA ARG A 29 -20.54 7.83 42.79
C ARG A 29 -19.91 6.93 41.74
N ALA A 30 -20.68 6.55 40.73
CA ALA A 30 -20.15 5.94 39.53
C ALA A 30 -19.16 6.95 38.93
N ILE A 31 -17.88 6.72 39.20
CA ILE A 31 -16.81 7.36 38.45
C ILE A 31 -16.88 6.68 37.09
N SER A 32 -17.56 7.32 36.16
CA SER A 32 -17.39 7.08 34.75
C SER A 32 -15.93 7.42 34.45
N MET A 33 -15.04 6.45 34.56
CA MET A 33 -13.76 6.52 33.91
C MET A 33 -14.06 6.39 32.40
N ARG A 34 -14.45 7.50 31.75
CA ARG A 34 -14.04 7.72 30.39
C ARG A 34 -12.53 7.77 30.48
N GLU A 35 -11.84 6.73 30.03
CA GLU A 35 -10.47 6.86 29.57
C GLU A 35 -10.52 7.93 28.49
N GLU A 36 -10.12 9.15 28.84
CA GLU A 36 -9.80 10.18 27.88
C GLU A 36 -8.59 9.63 27.13
N SER A 37 -8.84 9.04 25.97
CA SER A 37 -7.81 8.65 25.01
C SER A 37 -7.20 9.93 24.47
N HIS A 38 -6.28 10.52 25.24
CA HIS A 38 -5.51 11.65 24.74
C HIS A 38 -4.48 11.12 23.74
N MET A 39 -4.59 11.60 22.50
CA MET A 39 -3.59 11.42 21.46
C MET A 39 -2.21 11.76 22.01
N ASP A 40 -1.22 10.88 21.80
CA ASP A 40 0.15 11.15 22.27
C ASP A 40 0.79 12.36 21.56
N GLN A 41 1.87 12.88 22.13
CA GLN A 41 2.54 14.08 21.60
C GLN A 41 3.07 13.89 20.17
N GLN A 42 3.50 12.67 19.82
CA GLN A 42 4.02 12.40 18.46
C GLN A 42 2.89 12.42 17.43
N THR A 43 1.75 11.80 17.76
CA THR A 43 0.56 11.83 16.92
C THR A 43 0.05 13.26 16.74
N GLN A 44 -0.02 14.05 17.81
CA GLN A 44 -0.38 15.47 17.75
C GLN A 44 0.57 16.27 16.85
N ALA A 45 1.87 16.02 16.93
CA ALA A 45 2.86 16.66 16.09
C ALA A 45 2.69 16.29 14.59
N ARG A 46 2.39 15.02 14.28
CA ARG A 46 2.07 14.59 12.90
C ARG A 46 0.81 15.28 12.35
N VAL A 47 -0.25 15.33 13.14
CA VAL A 47 -1.50 16.03 12.77
C VAL A 47 -1.21 17.50 12.48
N GLN A 48 -0.48 18.19 13.36
CA GLN A 48 -0.16 19.60 13.17
C GLN A 48 0.71 19.81 11.93
N HIS A 49 1.73 18.96 11.72
CA HIS A 49 2.58 19.02 10.54
C HIS A 49 1.77 18.88 9.22
N TRP A 50 0.82 17.96 9.18
CA TRP A 50 -0.08 17.81 8.04
C TRP A 50 -0.99 19.01 7.85
N LYS A 51 -1.58 19.51 8.93
CA LYS A 51 -2.43 20.71 8.89
C LYS A 51 -1.72 21.93 8.32
N ASP A 52 -0.44 22.08 8.63
CA ASP A 52 0.37 23.22 8.20
C ASP A 52 0.85 23.12 6.74
N ASN A 53 0.92 21.90 6.17
CA ASN A 53 1.59 21.67 4.90
C ASN A 53 0.71 21.06 3.80
N VAL A 54 -0.38 20.34 4.11
CA VAL A 54 -1.22 19.73 3.08
C VAL A 54 -1.88 20.78 2.21
N THR A 55 -1.82 20.61 0.89
CA THR A 55 -2.32 21.58 -0.08
C THR A 55 -3.51 21.06 -0.90
N GLU A 56 -3.62 19.76 -1.06
CA GLU A 56 -4.67 19.11 -1.82
C GLU A 56 -6.03 19.28 -1.16
N GLN A 57 -7.00 19.78 -1.91
CA GLN A 57 -8.29 20.21 -1.38
C GLN A 57 -9.06 19.04 -0.73
N ASP A 58 -9.07 17.88 -1.37
CA ASP A 58 -9.74 16.68 -0.86
C ASP A 58 -9.13 16.18 0.47
N LEU A 59 -7.81 16.22 0.60
CA LEU A 59 -7.11 15.84 1.84
C LEU A 59 -7.31 16.87 2.95
N LYS A 60 -7.39 18.19 2.61
CA LYS A 60 -7.72 19.24 3.58
C LYS A 60 -9.11 19.06 4.16
N GLU A 61 -10.11 18.89 3.30
CA GLU A 61 -11.49 18.69 3.70
C GLU A 61 -11.65 17.45 4.57
N GLU A 62 -10.97 16.35 4.22
CA GLU A 62 -10.96 15.15 5.03
C GLU A 62 -10.29 15.39 6.39
N LEU A 63 -9.15 16.09 6.43
CA LEU A 63 -8.45 16.42 7.69
C LEU A 63 -9.31 17.29 8.60
N GLU A 64 -9.97 18.32 8.05
CA GLU A 64 -10.90 19.16 8.80
C GLU A 64 -12.07 18.35 9.37
N SER A 65 -12.61 17.42 8.58
CA SER A 65 -13.65 16.48 9.03
C SER A 65 -13.19 15.60 10.17
N LEU A 66 -11.96 15.06 10.10
CA LEU A 66 -11.37 14.25 11.17
C LEU A 66 -11.13 15.09 12.43
N LEU A 67 -10.66 16.32 12.30
CA LEU A 67 -10.41 17.24 13.43
C LEU A 67 -11.72 17.66 14.15
N ALA A 68 -12.81 17.73 13.43
CA ALA A 68 -14.15 18.01 13.99
C ALA A 68 -14.90 16.77 14.49
N GLY A 69 -14.37 15.57 14.18
CA GLY A 69 -15.03 14.29 14.43
C GLY A 69 -14.55 13.58 15.69
N GLU A 70 -14.52 12.23 15.61
CA GLU A 70 -14.10 11.37 16.71
C GLU A 70 -12.56 11.31 16.80
N GLU A 71 -12.00 11.58 17.99
CA GLU A 71 -10.56 11.55 18.24
C GLU A 71 -9.94 10.20 17.87
N GLU A 72 -10.66 9.08 18.05
CA GLU A 72 -10.20 7.74 17.69
C GLU A 72 -9.88 7.62 16.20
N LYS A 73 -10.73 8.17 15.33
CA LYS A 73 -10.51 8.15 13.87
C LYS A 73 -9.31 9.00 13.45
N LEU A 74 -9.16 10.16 14.07
CA LEU A 74 -7.99 11.03 13.86
C LEU A 74 -6.72 10.31 14.33
N ASN A 75 -6.74 9.73 15.52
CA ASN A 75 -5.63 8.97 16.06
C ASN A 75 -5.25 7.78 15.14
N ASP A 76 -6.21 7.00 14.65
CA ASP A 76 -5.97 5.88 13.72
C ASP A 76 -5.31 6.34 12.40
N ALA A 77 -5.63 7.54 11.94
CA ALA A 77 -5.01 8.09 10.74
C ALA A 77 -3.55 8.54 10.94
N PHE A 78 -3.13 8.88 12.18
CA PHE A 78 -1.86 9.55 12.44
C PHE A 78 -0.96 8.89 13.50
N TYR A 79 -1.40 7.84 14.24
CA TYR A 79 -0.64 7.28 15.36
C TYR A 79 0.72 6.66 14.95
N ARG A 80 0.89 6.36 13.68
CA ARG A 80 2.14 5.84 13.09
C ARG A 80 2.25 6.22 11.62
N GLU A 81 3.38 5.90 11.02
CA GLU A 81 3.57 5.88 9.59
C GLU A 81 3.25 4.50 9.01
N LEU A 82 2.84 4.43 7.75
CA LEU A 82 2.70 3.14 7.07
C LEU A 82 4.06 2.47 6.97
N ALA A 83 4.14 1.24 7.47
CA ALA A 83 5.37 0.45 7.40
C ALA A 83 5.66 0.03 5.95
N PHE A 84 6.91 0.24 5.52
CA PHE A 84 7.44 -0.29 4.27
C PHE A 84 8.19 -1.60 4.54
N GLY A 85 7.92 -2.62 3.72
CA GLY A 85 8.58 -3.92 3.82
C GLY A 85 8.73 -4.59 2.45
N THR A 86 9.08 -5.88 2.42
CA THR A 86 9.24 -6.65 1.17
C THR A 86 7.97 -6.69 0.31
N ALA A 87 6.80 -6.53 0.93
CA ALA A 87 5.51 -6.37 0.23
C ALA A 87 5.22 -4.91 -0.16
N GLY A 88 6.14 -3.96 0.09
CA GLY A 88 5.94 -2.53 -0.11
C GLY A 88 5.06 -1.89 0.98
N LEU A 89 4.21 -0.93 0.60
CA LEU A 89 3.21 -0.28 1.44
C LEU A 89 1.82 -0.79 1.12
N ARG A 90 0.94 -0.80 2.12
CA ARG A 90 -0.49 -1.04 1.93
C ARG A 90 -1.29 -0.40 3.06
N GLY A 91 -2.37 0.30 2.71
CA GLY A 91 -3.23 0.96 3.70
C GLY A 91 -4.56 1.39 3.12
N VAL A 92 -5.42 1.87 3.98
CA VAL A 92 -6.67 2.52 3.61
C VAL A 92 -6.34 3.87 2.95
N LEU A 93 -7.09 4.23 1.91
CA LEU A 93 -7.01 5.56 1.27
C LEU A 93 -7.47 6.64 2.25
N GLY A 94 -6.82 7.78 2.25
CA GLY A 94 -7.23 8.94 3.04
C GLY A 94 -6.07 9.80 3.54
N VAL A 95 -6.40 10.82 4.29
CA VAL A 95 -5.45 11.75 4.90
C VAL A 95 -4.77 11.12 6.11
N GLY A 96 -3.47 11.34 6.25
CA GLY A 96 -2.69 10.90 7.40
C GLY A 96 -1.47 10.06 7.06
N THR A 97 -0.59 9.92 8.04
CA THR A 97 0.66 9.15 7.92
C THR A 97 0.43 7.63 7.88
N ASN A 98 -0.67 7.15 8.46
CA ASN A 98 -1.10 5.75 8.45
C ASN A 98 -2.14 5.48 7.36
N ARG A 99 -2.10 6.21 6.26
CA ARG A 99 -3.02 6.12 5.12
C ARG A 99 -2.26 6.13 3.80
N MET A 100 -2.88 5.57 2.75
CA MET A 100 -2.40 5.71 1.38
C MET A 100 -2.92 7.01 0.78
N ASN A 101 -2.02 7.91 0.44
CA ASN A 101 -2.28 9.18 -0.23
C ASN A 101 -1.08 9.62 -1.06
N VAL A 102 -1.20 10.73 -1.77
CA VAL A 102 -0.16 11.24 -2.66
C VAL A 102 1.14 11.62 -1.94
N HIS A 103 1.08 12.05 -0.68
CA HIS A 103 2.25 12.41 0.12
C HIS A 103 3.02 11.18 0.59
N VAL A 104 2.31 10.16 1.09
CA VAL A 104 2.91 8.89 1.51
C VAL A 104 3.51 8.14 0.33
N VAL A 105 2.83 8.13 -0.84
CA VAL A 105 3.39 7.57 -2.08
C VAL A 105 4.62 8.35 -2.53
N ALA A 106 4.59 9.67 -2.48
CA ALA A 106 5.73 10.52 -2.86
C ALA A 106 6.94 10.31 -1.94
N GLN A 107 6.72 10.22 -0.62
CA GLN A 107 7.74 9.93 0.37
C GLN A 107 8.39 8.55 0.14
N ALA A 108 7.57 7.53 -0.06
CA ALA A 108 8.05 6.17 -0.36
C ALA A 108 8.87 6.13 -1.67
N THR A 109 8.40 6.87 -2.69
CA THR A 109 9.09 6.94 -3.98
C THR A 109 10.42 7.70 -3.88
N GLN A 110 10.51 8.75 -3.05
CA GLN A 110 11.79 9.43 -2.80
C GLN A 110 12.78 8.48 -2.13
N GLY A 111 12.38 7.74 -1.10
CA GLY A 111 13.26 6.75 -0.44
C GLY A 111 13.72 5.63 -1.38
N LEU A 112 12.85 5.19 -2.30
CA LEU A 112 13.22 4.25 -3.36
C LEU A 112 14.17 4.89 -4.38
N ALA A 113 13.95 6.13 -4.78
CA ALA A 113 14.82 6.85 -5.71
C ALA A 113 16.24 7.02 -5.14
N ASP A 114 16.35 7.33 -3.84
CA ASP A 114 17.63 7.44 -3.15
C ASP A 114 18.37 6.08 -3.15
N TYR A 115 17.66 4.99 -2.89
CA TYR A 115 18.20 3.63 -2.98
C TYR A 115 18.70 3.31 -4.40
N LEU A 116 17.87 3.55 -5.42
CA LEU A 116 18.22 3.25 -6.81
C LEU A 116 19.42 4.03 -7.28
N ASN A 117 19.51 5.33 -6.96
CA ASN A 117 20.65 6.18 -7.31
C ASN A 117 21.95 5.80 -6.57
N ALA A 118 21.84 5.15 -5.40
CA ALA A 118 23.01 4.65 -4.69
C ALA A 118 23.54 3.32 -5.25
N HIS A 119 22.69 2.50 -5.86
CA HIS A 119 23.02 1.14 -6.29
C HIS A 119 23.18 0.96 -7.80
N TYR A 120 22.68 1.89 -8.62
CA TYR A 120 22.68 1.77 -10.08
C TYR A 120 23.23 3.05 -10.73
N ASP A 121 24.03 2.87 -11.77
CA ASP A 121 24.41 3.97 -12.67
C ASP A 121 23.28 4.16 -13.71
N LYS A 122 22.60 5.32 -13.67
CA LYS A 122 21.45 5.63 -14.53
C LYS A 122 20.28 4.64 -14.39
N PRO A 123 19.68 4.54 -13.20
CA PRO A 123 18.56 3.63 -12.98
C PRO A 123 17.36 3.96 -13.86
N THR A 124 16.65 2.91 -14.24
CA THR A 124 15.36 2.98 -14.95
C THR A 124 14.32 2.20 -14.19
N LEU A 125 13.03 2.51 -14.40
CA LEU A 125 11.96 1.86 -13.65
C LEU A 125 10.71 1.65 -14.51
N ALA A 126 10.07 0.48 -14.37
CA ALA A 126 8.76 0.19 -14.95
C ALA A 126 7.64 0.45 -13.91
N LEU A 127 6.56 1.12 -14.30
CA LEU A 127 5.48 1.52 -13.40
C LEU A 127 4.11 1.12 -13.96
N ALA A 128 3.35 0.35 -13.18
CA ALA A 128 2.01 -0.09 -13.51
C ALA A 128 1.02 0.16 -12.37
N ARG A 129 -0.27 0.12 -12.67
CA ARG A 129 -1.36 0.17 -11.71
C ARG A 129 -2.48 -0.79 -12.08
N ASP A 130 -3.24 -1.24 -11.11
CA ASP A 130 -4.51 -1.93 -11.31
C ASP A 130 -5.71 -0.95 -11.33
N SER A 131 -6.92 -1.48 -11.23
CA SER A 131 -8.17 -0.70 -11.33
C SER A 131 -8.57 0.05 -10.05
N ARG A 132 -7.73 0.09 -9.01
CA ARG A 132 -8.05 0.67 -7.70
C ARG A 132 -8.17 2.19 -7.75
N LEU A 133 -9.03 2.71 -6.85
CA LEU A 133 -9.20 4.15 -6.65
C LEU A 133 -7.85 4.82 -6.36
N LYS A 134 -7.68 6.05 -6.84
CA LYS A 134 -6.45 6.86 -6.71
C LYS A 134 -5.20 6.25 -7.39
N GLY A 135 -5.33 5.12 -8.10
CA GLY A 135 -4.19 4.48 -8.76
C GLY A 135 -3.52 5.38 -9.79
N GLU A 136 -4.29 6.17 -10.55
CA GLU A 136 -3.75 7.11 -11.54
C GLU A 136 -3.02 8.29 -10.88
N ASP A 137 -3.60 8.87 -9.83
CA ASP A 137 -2.96 9.95 -9.08
C ASP A 137 -1.62 9.49 -8.49
N PHE A 138 -1.59 8.29 -7.91
CA PHE A 138 -0.38 7.70 -7.34
C PHE A 138 0.66 7.38 -8.43
N GLN A 139 0.22 6.92 -9.61
CA GLN A 139 1.10 6.63 -10.72
C GLN A 139 1.80 7.92 -11.22
N LYS A 140 1.05 9.00 -11.40
CA LYS A 140 1.60 10.29 -11.83
C LYS A 140 2.58 10.86 -10.81
N VAL A 141 2.22 10.79 -9.51
CA VAL A 141 3.10 11.25 -8.44
C VAL A 141 4.39 10.44 -8.36
N ALA A 142 4.30 9.11 -8.38
CA ALA A 142 5.49 8.26 -8.35
C ALA A 142 6.40 8.50 -9.55
N ALA A 143 5.84 8.57 -10.77
CA ALA A 143 6.61 8.86 -11.97
C ALA A 143 7.30 10.23 -11.91
N GLY A 144 6.59 11.27 -11.43
CA GLY A 144 7.13 12.62 -11.29
C GLY A 144 8.27 12.72 -10.26
N VAL A 145 8.16 11.99 -9.13
CA VAL A 145 9.24 11.92 -8.13
C VAL A 145 10.47 11.21 -8.71
N LEU A 146 10.30 10.08 -9.37
CA LEU A 146 11.39 9.35 -10.02
C LEU A 146 12.11 10.21 -11.07
N ALA A 147 11.34 10.84 -11.96
CA ALA A 147 11.86 11.72 -13.00
C ALA A 147 12.65 12.90 -12.40
N ALA A 148 12.14 13.53 -11.33
CA ALA A 148 12.82 14.61 -10.61
C ALA A 148 14.14 14.17 -9.95
N ASN A 149 14.32 12.86 -9.71
CA ASN A 149 15.55 12.26 -9.22
C ASN A 149 16.45 11.72 -10.35
N GLY A 150 16.15 12.02 -11.62
CA GLY A 150 16.95 11.60 -12.78
C GLY A 150 16.75 10.14 -13.19
N ILE A 151 15.71 9.49 -12.71
CA ILE A 151 15.38 8.10 -13.04
C ILE A 151 14.40 8.09 -14.21
N HIS A 152 14.75 7.38 -15.28
CA HIS A 152 13.88 7.20 -16.44
C HIS A 152 12.77 6.20 -16.14
N VAL A 153 11.51 6.55 -16.43
CA VAL A 153 10.32 5.78 -16.03
C VAL A 153 9.53 5.34 -17.24
N PHE A 154 9.30 4.04 -17.39
CA PHE A 154 8.35 3.47 -18.33
C PHE A 154 7.00 3.26 -17.63
N VAL A 155 5.97 3.96 -18.05
CA VAL A 155 4.64 3.98 -17.41
C VAL A 155 3.63 3.27 -18.29
N TYR A 156 2.89 2.30 -17.77
CA TYR A 156 1.77 1.74 -18.51
C TYR A 156 0.64 2.76 -18.65
N PRO A 157 0.13 3.00 -19.88
CA PRO A 157 -0.89 4.03 -20.12
C PRO A 157 -2.28 3.66 -19.60
N ARG A 158 -2.50 2.38 -19.31
CA ARG A 158 -3.77 1.82 -18.84
C ARG A 158 -3.56 0.92 -17.62
N ILE A 159 -4.66 0.46 -17.03
CA ILE A 159 -4.61 -0.54 -15.96
C ILE A 159 -4.07 -1.87 -16.51
N GLU A 160 -3.18 -2.49 -15.73
CA GLU A 160 -2.55 -3.75 -16.11
C GLU A 160 -2.49 -4.71 -14.91
N PRO A 161 -2.60 -6.04 -15.15
CA PRO A 161 -2.43 -7.01 -14.08
C PRO A 161 -0.96 -7.07 -13.61
N VAL A 162 -0.74 -7.40 -12.34
CA VAL A 162 0.59 -7.44 -11.71
C VAL A 162 1.66 -8.21 -12.53
N PRO A 163 1.36 -9.36 -13.15
CA PRO A 163 2.36 -10.09 -13.93
C PRO A 163 2.94 -9.34 -15.12
N THR A 164 2.19 -8.37 -15.69
CA THR A 164 2.72 -7.55 -16.80
C THR A 164 3.85 -6.65 -16.35
N LEU A 165 3.79 -6.13 -15.09
CA LEU A 165 4.88 -5.35 -14.54
C LEU A 165 6.14 -6.21 -14.35
N SER A 166 6.03 -7.37 -13.72
CA SER A 166 7.17 -8.28 -13.56
C SER A 166 7.81 -8.65 -14.89
N PHE A 167 7.00 -8.82 -15.93
CA PHE A 167 7.47 -9.06 -17.29
C PHE A 167 8.17 -7.85 -17.87
N ALA A 168 7.58 -6.66 -17.74
CA ALA A 168 8.14 -5.40 -18.26
C ALA A 168 9.52 -5.10 -17.67
N VAL A 169 9.71 -5.29 -16.35
CA VAL A 169 11.01 -5.12 -15.70
C VAL A 169 12.09 -5.94 -16.39
N ARG A 170 11.82 -7.21 -16.69
CA ARG A 170 12.78 -8.10 -17.36
C ARG A 170 12.94 -7.80 -18.85
N TYR A 171 11.83 -7.46 -19.52
CA TYR A 171 11.84 -7.18 -20.96
C TYR A 171 12.57 -5.88 -21.28
N LEU A 172 12.33 -4.82 -20.50
CA LEU A 172 12.94 -3.50 -20.66
C LEU A 172 14.29 -3.38 -19.94
N HIS A 173 14.70 -4.42 -19.18
CA HIS A 173 15.92 -4.40 -18.37
C HIS A 173 15.97 -3.22 -17.39
N THR A 174 14.84 -2.90 -16.75
CA THR A 174 14.81 -1.82 -15.78
C THR A 174 15.44 -2.24 -14.45
N SER A 175 15.99 -1.27 -13.70
CA SER A 175 16.61 -1.49 -12.39
C SER A 175 15.61 -1.90 -11.32
N ALA A 176 14.35 -1.51 -11.48
CA ALA A 176 13.26 -1.84 -10.58
C ALA A 176 11.89 -1.74 -11.27
N GLY A 177 10.85 -2.12 -10.56
CA GLY A 177 9.47 -1.91 -10.96
C GLY A 177 8.59 -1.51 -9.78
N ILE A 178 7.53 -0.76 -10.06
CA ILE A 178 6.47 -0.45 -9.10
C ILE A 178 5.13 -0.90 -9.67
N VAL A 179 4.31 -1.55 -8.84
CA VAL A 179 2.89 -1.73 -9.14
C VAL A 179 2.02 -1.20 -8.02
N LEU A 180 1.10 -0.33 -8.40
CA LEU A 180 0.12 0.26 -7.48
C LEU A 180 -1.09 -0.65 -7.41
N THR A 181 -1.18 -1.39 -6.30
CA THR A 181 -2.20 -2.42 -6.07
C THR A 181 -2.29 -2.78 -4.60
N ALA A 182 -3.47 -3.14 -4.13
CA ALA A 182 -3.67 -3.79 -2.83
C ALA A 182 -4.16 -5.24 -2.97
N SER A 183 -3.90 -5.89 -4.13
CA SER A 183 -4.27 -7.28 -4.40
C SER A 183 -5.78 -7.52 -4.24
N HIS A 184 -6.20 -8.33 -3.28
CA HIS A 184 -7.59 -8.71 -2.98
C HIS A 184 -8.21 -7.95 -1.79
N ASN A 185 -7.55 -6.92 -1.27
CA ASN A 185 -8.12 -6.10 -0.20
C ASN A 185 -9.36 -5.33 -0.66
N PRO A 186 -10.28 -4.94 0.25
CA PRO A 186 -11.43 -4.12 -0.07
C PRO A 186 -11.09 -2.85 -0.86
N ALA A 187 -12.07 -2.27 -1.55
CA ALA A 187 -11.89 -1.16 -2.48
C ALA A 187 -11.29 0.12 -1.84
N GLN A 188 -11.48 0.31 -0.53
CA GLN A 188 -10.90 1.41 0.23
C GLN A 188 -9.39 1.31 0.44
N TYR A 189 -8.76 0.19 0.09
CA TYR A 189 -7.31 0.00 0.19
C TYR A 189 -6.62 0.27 -1.14
N ASN A 190 -5.41 0.82 -1.08
CA ASN A 190 -4.45 0.75 -2.16
C ASN A 190 -3.08 0.37 -1.58
N GLY A 191 -2.10 0.16 -2.45
CA GLY A 191 -0.75 -0.23 -2.05
C GLY A 191 0.28 0.14 -3.11
N TYR A 192 1.53 -0.03 -2.72
CA TYR A 192 2.71 0.32 -3.50
C TYR A 192 3.72 -0.81 -3.34
N LYS A 193 3.85 -1.66 -4.35
CA LYS A 193 4.76 -2.82 -4.35
C LYS A 193 5.97 -2.54 -5.20
N VAL A 194 7.14 -2.89 -4.69
CA VAL A 194 8.41 -2.73 -5.40
C VAL A 194 8.95 -4.09 -5.86
N TYR A 195 9.44 -4.13 -7.09
CA TYR A 195 10.05 -5.27 -7.74
C TYR A 195 11.51 -4.95 -8.05
N ASN A 196 12.39 -5.95 -7.90
CA ASN A 196 13.80 -5.85 -8.27
C ASN A 196 14.00 -6.05 -9.79
N ASP A 197 15.22 -5.91 -10.25
CA ASP A 197 15.63 -6.05 -11.65
C ASP A 197 15.37 -7.43 -12.28
N ASN A 198 15.18 -8.46 -11.46
CA ASN A 198 14.78 -9.80 -11.91
C ASN A 198 13.25 -9.96 -12.06
N GLY A 199 12.47 -8.92 -11.78
CA GLY A 199 11.00 -8.97 -11.81
C GLY A 199 10.36 -9.72 -10.65
N GLY A 200 11.11 -10.00 -9.58
CA GLY A 200 10.63 -10.50 -8.30
C GLY A 200 10.40 -9.38 -7.30
N GLN A 201 9.78 -9.68 -6.16
CA GLN A 201 9.73 -8.72 -5.06
C GLN A 201 11.14 -8.45 -4.51
N ILE A 202 11.35 -7.28 -3.91
CA ILE A 202 12.63 -6.91 -3.30
C ILE A 202 12.98 -7.80 -2.12
N THR A 203 14.27 -7.92 -1.81
CA THR A 203 14.78 -8.69 -0.66
C THR A 203 14.56 -7.95 0.65
N ASP A 204 14.72 -8.65 1.78
CA ASP A 204 14.63 -8.06 3.11
C ASP A 204 15.67 -6.95 3.32
N GLU A 205 16.88 -7.13 2.80
CA GLU A 205 17.96 -6.15 2.90
C GLU A 205 17.63 -4.87 2.12
N ALA A 206 17.15 -5.01 0.88
CA ALA A 206 16.73 -3.87 0.06
C ALA A 206 15.54 -3.15 0.71
N ALA A 207 14.55 -3.90 1.23
CA ALA A 207 13.39 -3.33 1.90
C ALA A 207 13.80 -2.53 3.15
N ALA A 208 14.76 -3.04 3.95
CA ALA A 208 15.25 -2.36 5.14
C ALA A 208 15.99 -1.06 4.79
N GLU A 209 16.82 -1.05 3.73
CA GLU A 209 17.52 0.16 3.29
C GLU A 209 16.57 1.21 2.73
N ILE A 210 15.60 0.80 1.91
CA ILE A 210 14.56 1.70 1.37
C ILE A 210 13.73 2.27 2.52
N SER A 211 13.31 1.46 3.50
CA SER A 211 12.58 1.92 4.69
C SER A 211 13.37 2.97 5.46
N ALA A 212 14.66 2.74 5.69
CA ALA A 212 15.53 3.69 6.37
C ALA A 212 15.70 5.01 5.59
N ASN A 213 15.65 4.97 4.26
CA ASN A 213 15.63 6.17 3.44
C ASN A 213 14.29 6.91 3.57
N ILE A 214 13.16 6.19 3.50
CA ILE A 214 11.81 6.77 3.65
C ILE A 214 11.66 7.50 4.99
N GLU A 215 12.14 6.91 6.10
CA GLU A 215 12.06 7.48 7.44
C GLU A 215 12.79 8.84 7.59
N ARG A 216 13.74 9.16 6.72
CA ARG A 216 14.49 10.43 6.72
C ARG A 216 13.83 11.53 5.90
N VAL A 217 12.84 11.18 5.09
CA VAL A 217 12.20 12.09 4.13
C VAL A 217 10.97 12.74 4.75
N ASP A 218 10.97 14.06 4.86
CA ASP A 218 9.74 14.83 5.10
C ASP A 218 8.90 14.85 3.82
N PRO A 219 7.64 14.34 3.83
CA PRO A 219 6.83 14.21 2.62
C PRO A 219 6.48 15.54 1.95
N PHE A 220 6.59 16.65 2.67
CA PHE A 220 6.26 18.00 2.17
C PHE A 220 7.49 18.80 1.75
N LYS A 221 8.67 18.55 2.35
CA LYS A 221 9.87 19.40 2.18
C LYS A 221 10.99 18.74 1.39
N ASP A 222 11.19 17.43 1.57
CA ASP A 222 12.39 16.74 1.08
C ASP A 222 12.15 15.97 -0.22
N VAL A 223 10.87 15.79 -0.62
CA VAL A 223 10.52 15.08 -1.85
C VAL A 223 10.75 15.98 -3.06
N LYS A 224 11.62 15.56 -3.96
CA LYS A 224 11.78 16.19 -5.28
C LYS A 224 10.59 15.80 -6.15
N ARG A 225 9.97 16.79 -6.79
CA ARG A 225 8.77 16.60 -7.62
C ARG A 225 8.96 17.21 -8.99
N MET A 226 8.45 16.53 -9.99
CA MET A 226 8.28 17.03 -11.37
C MET A 226 6.82 16.77 -11.77
N ASP A 227 6.25 17.67 -12.53
CA ASP A 227 4.94 17.43 -13.14
C ASP A 227 5.04 16.26 -14.12
N PHE A 228 3.99 15.43 -14.17
CA PHE A 228 3.97 14.23 -15.02
C PHE A 228 4.09 14.57 -16.51
N ASP A 229 3.34 15.58 -16.97
CA ASP A 229 3.34 16.00 -18.37
C ASP A 229 4.67 16.70 -18.73
N GLU A 230 5.27 17.40 -17.76
CA GLU A 230 6.64 17.92 -17.92
C GLU A 230 7.65 16.78 -18.11
N GLY A 231 7.57 15.73 -17.27
CA GLY A 231 8.42 14.54 -17.38
C GLY A 231 8.27 13.83 -18.73
N LEU A 232 7.04 13.72 -19.25
CA LEU A 232 6.77 13.20 -20.60
C LEU A 232 7.42 14.08 -21.67
N SER A 233 7.27 15.40 -21.57
CA SER A 233 7.82 16.36 -22.56
C SER A 233 9.34 16.37 -22.61
N GLN A 234 9.99 16.07 -21.49
CA GLN A 234 11.45 15.97 -21.36
C GLN A 234 11.99 14.57 -21.70
N GLY A 235 11.14 13.57 -21.95
CA GLY A 235 11.55 12.20 -22.22
C GLY A 235 12.14 11.48 -20.99
N LEU A 236 11.85 11.97 -19.77
CA LEU A 236 12.19 11.29 -18.52
C LEU A 236 11.13 10.29 -18.11
N ILE A 237 9.89 10.52 -18.55
CA ILE A 237 8.78 9.61 -18.44
C ILE A 237 8.38 9.21 -19.87
N GLU A 238 8.22 7.92 -20.10
CA GLU A 238 7.77 7.38 -21.39
C GLU A 238 6.63 6.39 -21.17
N TRP A 239 5.72 6.33 -22.13
CA TRP A 239 4.72 5.28 -22.13
C TRP A 239 5.40 3.93 -22.47
N THR A 240 5.08 2.91 -21.67
CA THR A 240 5.55 1.54 -21.96
C THR A 240 5.15 1.17 -23.39
N PRO A 241 6.10 0.73 -24.24
CA PRO A 241 5.81 0.33 -25.62
C PRO A 241 4.78 -0.82 -25.67
N GLU A 242 3.86 -0.78 -26.64
CA GLU A 242 2.81 -1.81 -26.76
C GLU A 242 3.39 -3.20 -27.02
N GLU A 243 4.53 -3.29 -27.67
CA GLU A 243 5.25 -4.55 -27.92
C GLU A 243 5.59 -5.32 -26.62
N VAL A 244 5.74 -4.63 -25.50
CA VAL A 244 5.97 -5.26 -24.18
C VAL A 244 4.78 -6.10 -23.77
N LEU A 245 3.56 -5.57 -23.92
CA LEU A 245 2.33 -6.28 -23.62
C LEU A 245 2.09 -7.41 -24.64
N ASP A 246 2.30 -7.18 -25.92
CA ASP A 246 2.19 -8.20 -26.95
C ASP A 246 3.12 -9.38 -26.68
N SER A 247 4.38 -9.08 -26.32
CA SER A 247 5.37 -10.09 -25.96
C SER A 247 4.97 -10.86 -24.68
N PHE A 248 4.38 -10.18 -23.69
CA PHE A 248 3.82 -10.83 -22.50
C PHE A 248 2.71 -11.82 -22.89
N ILE A 249 1.74 -11.39 -23.70
CA ILE A 249 0.62 -12.22 -24.17
C ILE A 249 1.13 -13.43 -24.96
N ASP A 250 2.11 -13.23 -25.82
CA ASP A 250 2.70 -14.33 -26.61
C ASP A 250 3.44 -15.35 -25.73
N ASN A 251 4.10 -14.89 -24.67
CA ASN A 251 4.70 -15.79 -23.68
C ASN A 251 3.65 -16.55 -22.87
N VAL A 252 2.54 -15.92 -22.49
CA VAL A 252 1.41 -16.57 -21.82
C VAL A 252 0.80 -17.66 -22.73
N LYS A 253 0.63 -17.39 -24.02
CA LYS A 253 0.11 -18.38 -24.98
C LYS A 253 1.00 -19.64 -25.10
N LYS A 254 2.31 -19.50 -24.91
CA LYS A 254 3.26 -20.65 -24.98
C LYS A 254 3.05 -21.69 -23.87
N VAL A 255 2.38 -21.35 -22.76
CA VAL A 255 2.07 -22.32 -21.68
C VAL A 255 0.78 -23.11 -21.95
N SER A 256 0.10 -22.86 -23.06
CA SER A 256 -1.09 -23.63 -23.49
C SER A 256 -0.72 -25.09 -23.70
N ILE A 257 -1.60 -26.00 -23.29
CA ILE A 257 -1.40 -27.46 -23.46
C ILE A 257 -1.49 -27.80 -24.96
N PRO A 258 -0.43 -28.32 -25.57
CA PRO A 258 -0.44 -28.69 -26.98
C PRO A 258 -1.55 -29.71 -27.29
N GLY A 259 -2.30 -29.47 -28.38
CA GLY A 259 -3.37 -30.37 -28.84
C GLY A 259 -4.67 -30.33 -28.06
N PHE A 260 -4.75 -29.51 -26.98
CA PHE A 260 -6.01 -29.27 -26.29
C PHE A 260 -6.99 -28.51 -27.23
N LYS A 261 -8.20 -29.07 -27.36
CA LYS A 261 -9.30 -28.41 -28.07
C LYS A 261 -10.40 -28.14 -27.08
N ALA A 262 -10.73 -26.85 -26.89
CA ALA A 262 -11.88 -26.48 -26.07
C ALA A 262 -13.17 -26.98 -26.72
N ASP A 263 -14.11 -27.47 -25.92
CA ASP A 263 -15.47 -27.75 -26.39
C ASP A 263 -16.21 -26.43 -26.61
N PRO A 264 -16.61 -26.10 -27.85
CA PRO A 264 -17.25 -24.84 -28.15
C PRO A 264 -18.67 -24.71 -27.56
N SER A 265 -19.23 -25.79 -27.00
CA SER A 265 -20.54 -25.78 -26.35
C SER A 265 -20.48 -25.20 -24.92
N TYR A 266 -19.28 -25.07 -24.30
CA TYR A 266 -19.14 -24.44 -22.99
C TYR A 266 -19.36 -22.92 -23.05
N SER A 267 -20.29 -22.46 -22.21
CA SER A 267 -20.47 -21.02 -21.98
C SER A 267 -19.69 -20.60 -20.73
N VAL A 268 -18.86 -19.58 -20.88
CA VAL A 268 -18.01 -19.05 -19.80
C VAL A 268 -18.34 -17.59 -19.57
N VAL A 269 -18.59 -17.23 -18.32
CA VAL A 269 -18.60 -15.83 -17.87
C VAL A 269 -17.23 -15.54 -17.28
N TYR A 270 -16.49 -14.65 -17.93
CA TYR A 270 -15.17 -14.24 -17.47
C TYR A 270 -15.24 -12.83 -16.86
N THR A 271 -14.74 -12.70 -15.62
CA THR A 271 -14.59 -11.41 -14.95
C THR A 271 -13.18 -11.30 -14.37
N PRO A 272 -12.33 -10.38 -14.88
CA PRO A 272 -10.96 -10.20 -14.39
C PRO A 272 -10.88 -9.31 -13.16
N LEU A 273 -12.01 -8.70 -12.72
CA LEU A 273 -12.06 -7.80 -11.57
C LEU A 273 -12.46 -8.58 -10.32
N ASN A 274 -11.77 -8.28 -9.22
CA ASN A 274 -12.05 -8.86 -7.90
C ASN A 274 -13.31 -8.24 -7.28
#